data_06e0931ad4f140e890bd01386ef82007
#
_entry.id   06e0931ad4f140e890bd01386ef82007
#
_cell.length_a   1.000
_cell.length_b   1.000
_cell.length_c   1.000
_cell.angle_alpha   90.00
_cell.angle_beta   90.00
_cell.angle_gamma   90.00
#
_symmetry.space_group_name_H-M   'P 1'
#
loop_
_entity.id
_entity.type
_entity.pdbx_description
1 polymer ?
#
loop_
_entity_poly.entity_id
_entity_poly.type
_entity_poly.pdbx_seq_one_letter_code
_entity_poly.pdbx_strand_id
1 'polypeptide(L)'
;MKQIYKVISFSLISLMLSFSLANASSGVFKLSHDLGFGKDTNLDAITKGRLFQVVIMTQNRLVRKDLKGKVSASLATKWSANSEATEWTFNLRKGIKFHDGSDFDAEDVKYSLMRVKDPDIGSPAKKSMSSVTDIEVVDSHLSLIHI
;
A
#
# COMPACT_ATOMS: atom_id res chain seq x y z
N MET A 1 -22.34 -32.71 -69.18
CA MET A 1 -22.05 -32.74 -67.76
C MET A 1 -21.41 -31.38 -67.39
N LYS A 2 -22.20 -30.48 -66.81
CA LYS A 2 -21.73 -29.12 -66.41
C LYS A 2 -21.45 -29.19 -64.92
N GLN A 3 -20.19 -29.03 -64.52
CA GLN A 3 -19.80 -28.86 -63.12
C GLN A 3 -20.02 -27.40 -62.72
N ILE A 4 -20.80 -27.21 -61.65
CA ILE A 4 -21.09 -25.93 -61.05
C ILE A 4 -20.08 -25.75 -59.90
N TYR A 5 -19.09 -24.86 -60.07
CA TYR A 5 -18.22 -24.47 -59.01
C TYR A 5 -18.93 -23.44 -58.12
N LYS A 6 -19.25 -23.85 -56.89
CA LYS A 6 -19.69 -22.93 -55.84
C LYS A 6 -18.48 -22.13 -55.35
N VAL A 7 -18.43 -20.85 -55.66
CA VAL A 7 -17.51 -19.93 -55.08
C VAL A 7 -18.02 -19.60 -53.67
N ILE A 8 -17.31 -20.11 -52.65
CA ILE A 8 -17.56 -19.71 -51.28
C ILE A 8 -16.77 -18.42 -51.05
N SER A 9 -17.49 -17.31 -51.00
CA SER A 9 -16.94 -16.00 -50.60
C SER A 9 -16.67 -16.00 -49.10
N PHE A 10 -15.40 -16.15 -48.70
CA PHE A 10 -15.00 -15.89 -47.32
C PHE A 10 -14.94 -14.37 -47.09
N SER A 11 -15.99 -13.85 -46.47
CA SER A 11 -15.99 -12.49 -45.96
C SER A 11 -15.07 -12.43 -44.75
N LEU A 12 -13.85 -11.91 -44.92
CA LEU A 12 -12.94 -11.55 -43.81
C LEU A 12 -13.55 -10.34 -43.09
N ILE A 13 -14.25 -10.62 -41.99
CA ILE A 13 -14.57 -9.57 -41.01
C ILE A 13 -13.27 -9.23 -40.27
N SER A 14 -12.60 -8.20 -40.77
CA SER A 14 -11.48 -7.58 -40.07
C SER A 14 -12.02 -6.91 -38.80
N LEU A 15 -11.90 -7.61 -37.67
CA LEU A 15 -12.15 -7.05 -36.35
C LEU A 15 -10.99 -6.06 -36.04
N MET A 16 -11.17 -4.81 -36.42
CA MET A 16 -10.29 -3.74 -35.95
C MET A 16 -10.49 -3.57 -34.45
N LEU A 17 -9.61 -4.19 -33.65
CA LEU A 17 -9.42 -3.82 -32.25
C LEU A 17 -8.81 -2.40 -32.28
N SER A 18 -9.66 -1.40 -32.14
CA SER A 18 -9.23 -0.04 -31.82
C SER A 18 -8.70 -0.04 -30.38
N PHE A 19 -7.38 -0.18 -30.22
CA PHE A 19 -6.72 0.17 -28.98
C PHE A 19 -6.82 1.68 -28.82
N SER A 20 -7.81 2.13 -28.07
CA SER A 20 -7.81 3.48 -27.54
C SER A 20 -6.68 3.56 -26.53
N LEU A 21 -5.56 4.16 -26.91
CA LEU A 21 -4.56 4.63 -25.95
C LEU A 21 -5.25 5.68 -25.09
N ALA A 22 -5.74 5.29 -23.93
CA ALA A 22 -6.22 6.23 -22.94
C ALA A 22 -5.02 7.03 -22.45
N ASN A 23 -4.86 8.24 -22.98
CA ASN A 23 -3.95 9.24 -22.43
C ASN A 23 -4.54 9.65 -21.07
N ALA A 24 -4.08 9.03 -20.00
CA ALA A 24 -4.42 9.42 -18.64
C ALA A 24 -3.60 10.64 -18.20
N SER A 25 -3.84 11.78 -18.85
CA SER A 25 -3.30 13.06 -18.41
C SER A 25 -4.32 13.85 -17.61
N SER A 26 -4.60 13.54 -16.40
CA SER A 26 -5.63 14.10 -15.45
C SER A 26 -6.89 13.26 -15.30
N GLY A 27 -6.77 11.93 -15.29
CA GLY A 27 -7.91 11.05 -15.12
C GLY A 27 -8.32 10.88 -13.65
N VAL A 28 -9.62 10.98 -13.38
CA VAL A 28 -10.19 10.49 -12.12
C VAL A 28 -10.23 8.97 -12.17
N PHE A 29 -9.45 8.29 -11.33
CA PHE A 29 -9.55 6.85 -11.14
C PHE A 29 -10.77 6.54 -10.25
N LYS A 30 -11.78 5.87 -10.82
CA LYS A 30 -12.98 5.46 -10.09
C LYS A 30 -12.87 3.97 -9.77
N LEU A 31 -12.73 3.64 -8.49
CA LEU A 31 -12.79 2.26 -7.99
C LEU A 31 -14.17 2.04 -7.35
N SER A 32 -14.92 1.06 -7.84
CA SER A 32 -16.13 0.59 -7.17
C SER A 32 -15.80 -0.71 -6.42
N HIS A 33 -16.02 -0.71 -5.12
CA HIS A 33 -15.83 -1.89 -4.29
C HIS A 33 -16.94 -1.95 -3.23
N ASP A 34 -17.51 -3.14 -3.02
CA ASP A 34 -18.52 -3.39 -1.99
C ASP A 34 -17.83 -3.54 -0.61
N LEU A 35 -17.39 -2.43 -0.05
CA LEU A 35 -16.74 -2.39 1.27
C LEU A 35 -17.69 -1.95 2.39
N GLY A 36 -18.97 -1.76 2.09
CA GLY A 36 -19.97 -1.34 3.08
C GLY A 36 -19.63 0.02 3.73
N PHE A 37 -19.30 1.02 2.91
CA PHE A 37 -19.11 2.39 3.40
C PHE A 37 -20.39 2.92 4.02
N GLY A 38 -20.39 3.16 5.34
CA GLY A 38 -21.44 3.84 6.08
C GLY A 38 -21.12 5.32 6.29
N LYS A 39 -22.07 6.05 6.88
CA LYS A 39 -21.89 7.47 7.21
C LYS A 39 -20.69 7.74 8.12
N ASP A 40 -20.29 6.74 8.90
CA ASP A 40 -19.18 6.82 9.89
C ASP A 40 -17.91 6.12 9.38
N THR A 41 -17.71 6.06 8.07
CA THR A 41 -16.53 5.42 7.50
C THR A 41 -15.29 6.25 7.77
N ASN A 42 -14.45 5.76 8.65
CA ASN A 42 -13.13 6.31 8.93
C ASN A 42 -12.07 5.56 8.09
N LEU A 43 -11.28 6.30 7.30
CA LEU A 43 -10.19 5.76 6.49
C LEU A 43 -8.90 5.52 7.29
N ASP A 44 -8.96 5.62 8.62
CA ASP A 44 -7.84 5.30 9.47
C ASP A 44 -7.56 3.80 9.47
N ALA A 45 -6.46 3.42 8.83
CA ALA A 45 -6.01 2.03 8.74
C ALA A 45 -5.78 1.36 10.08
N ILE A 46 -5.50 2.14 11.11
CA ILE A 46 -5.20 1.65 12.46
C ILE A 46 -6.47 1.18 13.15
N THR A 47 -7.61 1.79 12.85
CA THR A 47 -8.88 1.50 13.54
C THR A 47 -9.80 0.51 12.83
N LYS A 48 -9.69 0.36 11.50
CA LYS A 48 -10.67 -0.40 10.70
C LYS A 48 -9.98 -1.35 9.71
N GLY A 49 -9.76 -2.58 10.09
CA GLY A 49 -9.12 -3.58 9.23
C GLY A 49 -9.82 -3.89 7.90
N ARG A 50 -11.14 -3.63 7.77
CA ARG A 50 -11.89 -3.86 6.52
C ARG A 50 -11.55 -2.90 5.39
N LEU A 51 -11.03 -1.71 5.71
CA LEU A 51 -10.65 -0.69 4.72
C LEU A 51 -9.21 -0.86 4.21
N PHE A 52 -8.56 -1.93 4.61
CA PHE A 52 -7.18 -2.21 4.27
C PHE A 52 -6.88 -2.09 2.77
N GLN A 53 -7.79 -2.52 1.90
CA GLN A 53 -7.60 -2.44 0.45
C GLN A 53 -7.59 -1.00 -0.07
N VAL A 54 -8.42 -0.11 0.47
CA VAL A 54 -8.40 1.32 0.10
C VAL A 54 -7.16 1.99 0.68
N VAL A 55 -6.85 1.68 1.91
CA VAL A 55 -5.69 2.24 2.63
C VAL A 55 -4.38 1.92 1.93
N ILE A 56 -4.18 0.70 1.43
CA ILE A 56 -2.96 0.35 0.69
C ILE A 56 -2.78 1.10 -0.63
N MET A 57 -3.85 1.68 -1.17
CA MET A 57 -3.80 2.50 -2.39
C MET A 57 -3.47 3.96 -2.09
N THR A 58 -3.74 4.43 -0.87
CA THR A 58 -3.58 5.83 -0.46
C THR A 58 -2.46 6.05 0.54
N GLN A 59 -2.00 5.00 1.22
CA GLN A 59 -0.98 5.10 2.26
C GLN A 59 0.20 4.17 1.99
N ASN A 60 1.39 4.65 2.31
CA ASN A 60 2.61 3.87 2.24
C ASN A 60 2.91 3.18 3.58
N ARG A 61 3.71 2.11 3.54
CA ARG A 61 4.20 1.37 4.71
C ARG A 61 5.71 1.54 4.82
N LEU A 62 6.27 1.18 5.96
CA LEU A 62 7.73 1.10 6.10
C LEU A 62 8.32 0.13 5.08
N VAL A 63 7.77 -1.07 5.00
CA VAL A 63 8.16 -2.09 4.02
C VAL A 63 6.93 -2.67 3.33
N ARG A 64 7.13 -3.21 2.15
CA ARG A 64 6.10 -3.93 1.38
C ARG A 64 6.39 -5.42 1.37
N LYS A 65 5.35 -6.23 1.28
CA LYS A 65 5.45 -7.67 1.09
C LYS A 65 4.73 -8.03 -0.21
N ASP A 66 5.40 -8.74 -1.10
CA ASP A 66 4.79 -9.24 -2.34
C ASP A 66 3.94 -10.50 -2.10
N LEU A 67 3.29 -10.98 -3.16
CA LEU A 67 2.45 -12.18 -3.11
C LEU A 67 3.22 -13.46 -2.76
N LYS A 68 4.55 -13.46 -2.96
CA LYS A 68 5.45 -14.57 -2.62
C LYS A 68 6.01 -14.44 -1.20
N GLY A 69 5.64 -13.39 -0.49
CA GLY A 69 6.09 -13.13 0.87
C GLY A 69 7.43 -12.39 0.97
N LYS A 70 8.06 -12.01 -0.15
CA LYS A 70 9.33 -11.27 -0.15
C LYS A 70 9.11 -9.84 0.32
N VAL A 71 9.92 -9.42 1.28
CA VAL A 71 9.91 -8.04 1.80
C VAL A 71 10.76 -7.13 0.92
N SER A 72 10.26 -5.95 0.61
CA SER A 72 10.92 -4.93 -0.20
C SER A 72 10.77 -3.54 0.40
N ALA A 73 11.66 -2.63 0.01
CA ALA A 73 11.68 -1.24 0.48
C ALA A 73 10.40 -0.47 0.08
N SER A 74 9.97 0.44 0.98
CA SER A 74 8.92 1.42 0.75
C SER A 74 9.30 2.74 1.40
N LEU A 75 8.71 3.16 2.53
CA LEU A 75 9.17 4.32 3.29
C LEU A 75 10.53 4.06 3.93
N ALA A 76 10.80 2.84 4.40
CA ALA A 76 12.14 2.42 4.76
C ALA A 76 12.91 1.98 3.50
N THR A 77 14.11 2.51 3.32
CA THR A 77 15.03 2.17 2.21
C THR A 77 15.92 1.00 2.55
N LYS A 78 16.27 0.85 3.84
CA LYS A 78 17.11 -0.21 4.40
C LYS A 78 16.67 -0.49 5.83
N TRP A 79 16.84 -1.73 6.27
CA TRP A 79 16.63 -2.12 7.67
C TRP A 79 17.58 -3.25 8.04
N SER A 80 17.89 -3.36 9.32
CA SER A 80 18.71 -4.42 9.90
C SER A 80 18.29 -4.68 11.34
N ALA A 81 18.52 -5.89 11.82
CA ALA A 81 18.39 -6.22 13.23
C ALA A 81 19.78 -6.41 13.87
N ASN A 82 19.85 -6.26 15.19
CA ASN A 82 20.98 -6.74 15.97
C ASN A 82 21.03 -8.28 15.98
N SER A 83 22.09 -8.86 16.53
CA SER A 83 22.32 -10.33 16.55
C SER A 83 21.20 -11.11 17.25
N GLU A 84 20.52 -10.49 18.20
CA GLU A 84 19.46 -11.11 19.01
C GLU A 84 18.05 -10.82 18.47
N ALA A 85 17.96 -10.01 17.39
CA ALA A 85 16.72 -9.54 16.80
C ALA A 85 15.79 -8.79 17.78
N THR A 86 16.37 -8.22 18.84
CA THR A 86 15.67 -7.41 19.84
C THR A 86 15.61 -5.93 19.50
N GLU A 87 16.41 -5.51 18.53
CA GLU A 87 16.50 -4.13 18.05
C GLU A 87 16.55 -4.09 16.54
N TRP A 88 15.67 -3.30 15.94
CA TRP A 88 15.55 -3.14 14.50
C TRP A 88 15.75 -1.70 14.11
N THR A 89 16.78 -1.44 13.30
CA THR A 89 17.08 -0.12 12.73
C THR A 89 16.42 0.03 11.36
N PHE A 90 15.70 1.15 11.14
CA PHE A 90 15.09 1.49 9.88
C PHE A 90 15.63 2.82 9.35
N ASN A 91 16.24 2.81 8.16
CA ASN A 91 16.63 4.02 7.45
C ASN A 91 15.48 4.48 6.57
N LEU A 92 14.97 5.67 6.80
CA LEU A 92 13.80 6.21 6.13
C LEU A 92 14.16 6.95 4.85
N ARG A 93 13.21 6.97 3.92
CA ARG A 93 13.33 7.70 2.67
C ARG A 93 13.20 9.18 2.92
N LYS A 94 14.11 9.97 2.34
CA LYS A 94 14.10 11.44 2.40
C LYS A 94 13.19 12.04 1.32
N GLY A 95 12.69 13.26 1.58
CA GLY A 95 11.90 14.04 0.62
C GLY A 95 10.51 13.48 0.33
N ILE A 96 9.97 12.65 1.22
CA ILE A 96 8.58 12.19 1.14
C ILE A 96 7.69 13.22 1.84
N LYS A 97 6.54 13.49 1.23
CA LYS A 97 5.51 14.38 1.80
C LYS A 97 4.20 13.63 2.01
N PHE A 98 3.48 14.03 3.04
CA PHE A 98 2.08 13.66 3.22
C PHE A 98 1.19 14.35 2.18
N HIS A 99 -0.08 13.93 2.11
CA HIS A 99 -1.06 14.50 1.19
C HIS A 99 -1.37 15.98 1.44
N ASP A 100 -1.14 16.47 2.65
CA ASP A 100 -1.28 17.88 3.04
C ASP A 100 -0.03 18.73 2.76
N GLY A 101 1.04 18.09 2.27
CA GLY A 101 2.31 18.72 1.93
C GLY A 101 3.34 18.77 3.06
N SER A 102 3.01 18.34 4.28
CA SER A 102 3.98 18.21 5.38
C SER A 102 5.04 17.15 5.08
N ASP A 103 6.21 17.27 5.67
CA ASP A 103 7.30 16.32 5.47
C ASP A 103 7.11 15.09 6.36
N PHE A 104 7.49 13.91 5.82
CA PHE A 104 7.50 12.65 6.55
C PHE A 104 8.86 12.44 7.21
N ASP A 105 8.87 12.04 8.50
CA ASP A 105 10.06 11.74 9.25
C ASP A 105 9.93 10.56 10.24
N ALA A 106 10.92 10.37 11.11
CA ALA A 106 10.95 9.27 12.06
C ALA A 106 9.98 9.47 13.25
N GLU A 107 9.61 10.70 13.56
CA GLU A 107 8.57 10.96 14.57
C GLU A 107 7.20 10.45 14.11
N ASP A 108 6.90 10.56 12.82
CA ASP A 108 5.66 10.01 12.25
C ASP A 108 5.60 8.50 12.34
N VAL A 109 6.75 7.84 12.16
CA VAL A 109 6.87 6.38 12.33
C VAL A 109 6.57 6.01 13.78
N LYS A 110 7.22 6.69 14.73
CA LYS A 110 7.00 6.50 16.18
C LYS A 110 5.55 6.74 16.54
N TYR A 111 4.99 7.88 16.15
CA TYR A 111 3.59 8.21 16.40
C TYR A 111 2.63 7.15 15.86
N SER A 112 2.79 6.75 14.59
CA SER A 112 1.91 5.79 13.96
C SER A 112 1.94 4.41 14.64
N LEU A 113 3.13 3.92 14.98
CA LEU A 113 3.29 2.62 15.62
C LEU A 113 2.83 2.63 17.08
N MET A 114 3.15 3.69 17.83
CA MET A 114 2.69 3.83 19.23
C MET A 114 1.17 3.97 19.30
N ARG A 115 0.55 4.64 18.34
CA ARG A 115 -0.89 4.78 18.23
C ARG A 115 -1.61 3.41 18.07
N VAL A 116 -0.97 2.41 17.43
CA VAL A 116 -1.51 1.04 17.35
C VAL A 116 -1.62 0.40 18.75
N LYS A 117 -0.71 0.75 19.66
CA LYS A 117 -0.67 0.21 21.05
C LYS A 117 -1.64 0.92 21.98
N ASP A 118 -2.09 2.11 21.64
CA ASP A 118 -3.00 2.92 22.45
C ASP A 118 -4.33 2.17 22.68
N PRO A 119 -4.73 1.97 23.94
CA PRO A 119 -6.00 1.30 24.26
C PRO A 119 -7.21 2.09 23.78
N ASP A 120 -7.17 3.42 23.78
CA ASP A 120 -8.28 4.29 23.41
C ASP A 120 -8.57 4.26 21.89
N ILE A 121 -7.56 3.93 21.09
CA ILE A 121 -7.71 3.74 19.64
C ILE A 121 -8.38 2.40 19.31
N GLY A 122 -8.22 1.37 20.15
CA GLY A 122 -8.84 0.07 19.95
C GLY A 122 -8.38 -0.65 18.67
N SER A 123 -7.12 -0.47 18.26
CA SER A 123 -6.60 -1.06 17.03
C SER A 123 -6.68 -2.59 17.02
N PRO A 124 -7.23 -3.21 15.95
CA PRO A 124 -7.19 -4.67 15.80
C PRO A 124 -5.76 -5.22 15.66
N ALA A 125 -4.79 -4.38 15.31
CA ALA A 125 -3.38 -4.75 15.18
C ALA A 125 -2.61 -4.69 16.52
N LYS A 126 -3.22 -4.24 17.62
CA LYS A 126 -2.57 -4.09 18.94
C LYS A 126 -1.84 -5.36 19.38
N LYS A 127 -2.47 -6.53 19.18
CA LYS A 127 -1.85 -7.81 19.55
C LYS A 127 -0.57 -8.09 18.75
N SER A 128 -0.51 -7.72 17.49
CA SER A 128 0.68 -7.89 16.65
C SER A 128 1.83 -6.95 17.03
N MET A 129 1.54 -5.90 17.79
CA MET A 129 2.53 -4.94 18.30
C MET A 129 2.91 -5.21 19.76
N SER A 130 2.49 -6.33 20.34
CA SER A 130 2.72 -6.62 21.77
C SER A 130 4.20 -6.80 22.12
N SER A 131 5.00 -7.30 21.20
CA SER A 131 6.45 -7.47 21.38
C SER A 131 7.26 -6.17 21.25
N VAL A 132 6.70 -5.14 20.60
CA VAL A 132 7.39 -3.84 20.52
C VAL A 132 7.32 -3.14 21.87
N THR A 133 8.48 -2.89 22.48
CA THR A 133 8.58 -2.26 23.80
C THR A 133 8.69 -0.75 23.69
N ASP A 134 9.57 -0.26 22.80
CA ASP A 134 9.79 1.16 22.57
C ASP A 134 10.16 1.44 21.11
N ILE A 135 10.08 2.71 20.71
CA ILE A 135 10.51 3.22 19.41
C ILE A 135 11.28 4.51 19.65
N GLU A 136 12.56 4.47 19.31
CA GLU A 136 13.48 5.58 19.43
C GLU A 136 13.63 6.29 18.09
N VAL A 137 13.61 7.62 18.11
CA VAL A 137 13.95 8.48 16.98
C VAL A 137 15.41 8.90 17.14
N VAL A 138 16.28 8.31 16.35
CA VAL A 138 17.74 8.60 16.40
C VAL A 138 18.04 9.90 15.66
N ASP A 139 17.45 10.06 14.48
CA ASP A 139 17.40 11.31 13.72
C ASP A 139 16.13 11.36 12.87
N SER A 140 15.92 12.43 12.11
CA SER A 140 14.72 12.63 11.29
C SER A 140 14.47 11.49 10.26
N HIS A 141 15.48 10.67 9.95
CA HIS A 141 15.38 9.59 8.96
C HIS A 141 15.95 8.26 9.45
N LEU A 142 16.12 8.12 10.75
CA LEU A 142 16.59 6.90 11.39
C LEU A 142 15.76 6.59 12.63
N SER A 143 15.05 5.47 12.58
CA SER A 143 14.21 4.98 13.67
C SER A 143 14.72 3.63 14.17
N LEU A 144 14.74 3.45 15.49
CA LEU A 144 15.03 2.20 16.18
C LEU A 144 13.76 1.65 16.81
N ILE A 145 13.47 0.38 16.56
CA ILE A 145 12.32 -0.33 17.16
C ILE A 145 12.87 -1.43 18.06
N HIS A 146 12.53 -1.34 19.34
CA HIS A 146 12.90 -2.31 20.36
C HIS A 146 11.82 -3.34 20.57
N ILE A 147 12.22 -4.63 20.64
CA ILE A 147 11.33 -5.78 20.78
C ILE A 147 11.61 -6.53 22.08
#